data_6d0a484f47ba200142ae1168fcdda9e8
#
_entry.id   6d0a484f47ba200142ae1168fcdda9e8
#
_cell.length_a   1.000
_cell.length_b   1.000
_cell.length_c   1.000
_cell.angle_alpha   90.00
_cell.angle_beta   90.00
_cell.angle_gamma   90.00
#
_symmetry.space_group_name_H-M   'P 1'
#
loop_
_entity.id
_entity.type
_entity.pdbx_description
1 polymer ?
#
loop_
_entity_poly.entity_id
_entity_poly.type
_entity_poly.pdbx_seq_one_letter_code
_entity_poly.pdbx_strand_id
1 'polypeptide(L)'
;MKIAKKYFLIAFTFVLAVTLTACNLKSTSNPETILNKTIENTKKIKSGESSTTSIAEMVTDNSTPKSETKIVTTFTTDPAVYKISGTVSSDNVGDNNYKEDIYLKDDTAYVKKSTSSDWTKSSNPTVTSQYDYIKDNIFPQKVLEAYKKNAKDFKVTEENGNYVLTYSGTDNSKFKEIITALLNSTRNDDEQEDLYKDIEPKELQIKYVVTKDFTPVRSETKFSFSANNLTFIGTINTDYSKINSVNEVSLPDETKNAVEVTG
;
A
#
# COMPACT_ATOMS: atom_id res chain seq x y z
N MET A 1 5.77 2.79 59.08
CA MET A 1 4.84 2.21 58.12
C MET A 1 5.39 2.46 56.72
N LYS A 2 6.01 1.47 56.08
CA LYS A 2 6.63 1.58 54.75
C LYS A 2 5.62 1.07 53.74
N ILE A 3 5.11 1.95 52.90
CA ILE A 3 4.25 1.57 51.76
C ILE A 3 5.16 1.42 50.53
N ALA A 4 5.32 0.19 50.10
CA ALA A 4 6.05 -0.17 48.91
C ALA A 4 5.26 0.25 47.64
N LYS A 5 5.86 1.13 46.84
CA LYS A 5 5.40 1.44 45.48
C LYS A 5 5.68 0.22 44.59
N LYS A 6 4.66 -0.54 44.24
CA LYS A 6 4.74 -1.55 43.21
C LYS A 6 4.70 -0.83 41.83
N TYR A 7 5.83 -0.84 41.15
CA TYR A 7 5.89 -0.49 39.75
C TYR A 7 5.23 -1.60 38.94
N PHE A 8 4.11 -1.28 38.30
CA PHE A 8 3.45 -2.17 37.36
C PHE A 8 4.13 -1.98 36.02
N LEU A 9 5.15 -2.79 35.75
CA LEU A 9 5.78 -2.92 34.46
C LEU A 9 4.85 -3.79 33.61
N ILE A 10 4.04 -3.18 32.74
CA ILE A 10 3.33 -3.93 31.70
C ILE A 10 4.36 -4.21 30.59
N ALA A 11 5.07 -5.32 30.76
CA ALA A 11 5.81 -5.92 29.66
C ALA A 11 4.75 -6.52 28.72
N PHE A 12 4.54 -5.86 27.59
CA PHE A 12 3.77 -6.42 26.47
C PHE A 12 4.65 -7.47 25.79
N THR A 13 4.79 -8.62 26.47
CA THR A 13 5.38 -9.81 25.87
C THR A 13 4.37 -10.36 24.87
N PHE A 14 4.60 -10.08 23.60
CA PHE A 14 4.04 -10.85 22.51
C PHE A 14 4.60 -12.26 22.62
N VAL A 15 3.92 -13.13 23.38
CA VAL A 15 4.19 -14.57 23.39
C VAL A 15 3.77 -15.08 22.03
N LEU A 16 4.75 -15.14 21.12
CA LEU A 16 4.71 -16.00 19.96
C LEU A 16 4.69 -17.44 20.52
N ALA A 17 3.51 -17.98 20.74
CA ALA A 17 3.35 -19.41 20.93
C ALA A 17 3.67 -20.06 19.58
N VAL A 18 4.96 -20.26 19.33
CA VAL A 18 5.45 -21.18 18.31
C VAL A 18 5.16 -22.55 18.83
N THR A 19 3.98 -23.09 18.52
CA THR A 19 3.77 -24.52 18.56
C THR A 19 4.66 -25.09 17.47
N LEU A 20 5.86 -25.54 17.85
CA LEU A 20 6.75 -26.36 17.06
C LEU A 20 6.07 -27.74 16.80
N THR A 21 5.07 -27.76 15.94
CA THR A 21 4.83 -28.95 15.15
C THR A 21 5.85 -28.87 14.01
N ALA A 22 7.03 -29.42 14.24
CA ALA A 22 8.04 -29.67 13.23
C ALA A 22 7.51 -30.73 12.24
N CYS A 23 6.55 -30.35 11.40
CA CYS A 23 6.39 -30.99 10.11
C CYS A 23 7.51 -30.44 9.23
N ASN A 24 8.50 -31.27 8.97
CA ASN A 24 9.52 -31.11 7.96
C ASN A 24 8.86 -31.06 6.55
N LEU A 25 8.09 -30.04 6.27
CA LEU A 25 7.72 -29.67 4.92
C LEU A 25 8.82 -28.76 4.41
N LYS A 26 9.81 -29.37 3.74
CA LYS A 26 10.66 -28.63 2.81
C LYS A 26 9.72 -27.95 1.82
N SER A 27 9.35 -26.69 2.07
CA SER A 27 8.75 -25.84 1.04
C SER A 27 9.77 -25.69 -0.07
N THR A 28 9.54 -26.39 -1.16
CA THR A 28 10.41 -26.37 -2.36
C THR A 28 10.18 -25.11 -3.18
N SER A 29 9.46 -24.15 -2.68
CA SER A 29 9.10 -22.93 -3.40
C SER A 29 10.12 -21.84 -3.12
N ASN A 30 11.02 -21.61 -4.07
CA ASN A 30 11.99 -20.52 -4.06
C ASN A 30 11.24 -19.16 -4.09
N PRO A 31 11.57 -18.19 -3.20
CA PRO A 31 10.98 -16.86 -3.19
C PRO A 31 10.98 -16.18 -4.56
N GLU A 32 12.09 -16.28 -5.30
CA GLU A 32 12.21 -15.71 -6.65
C GLU A 32 11.20 -16.32 -7.63
N THR A 33 10.98 -17.63 -7.57
CA THR A 33 9.98 -18.30 -8.40
C THR A 33 8.57 -17.83 -8.07
N ILE A 34 8.25 -17.67 -6.78
CA ILE A 34 6.94 -17.16 -6.35
C ILE A 34 6.74 -15.74 -6.86
N LEU A 35 7.72 -14.84 -6.65
CA LEU A 35 7.62 -13.45 -7.08
C LEU A 35 7.51 -13.32 -8.59
N ASN A 36 8.31 -14.07 -9.37
CA ASN A 36 8.20 -14.08 -10.83
C ASN A 36 6.80 -14.48 -11.31
N LYS A 37 6.27 -15.58 -10.79
CA LYS A 37 4.93 -16.05 -11.16
C LYS A 37 3.84 -15.07 -10.70
N THR A 38 4.02 -14.42 -9.56
CA THR A 38 3.10 -13.38 -9.10
C THR A 38 3.11 -12.19 -10.05
N ILE A 39 4.28 -11.69 -10.46
CA ILE A 39 4.41 -10.61 -11.44
C ILE A 39 3.73 -10.96 -12.77
N GLU A 40 3.93 -12.18 -13.25
CA GLU A 40 3.27 -12.65 -14.48
C GLU A 40 1.75 -12.78 -14.32
N ASN A 41 1.30 -13.19 -13.14
CA ASN A 41 -0.13 -13.40 -12.87
C ASN A 41 -0.86 -12.06 -12.71
N THR A 42 -0.26 -11.09 -12.02
CA THR A 42 -0.88 -9.77 -11.85
C THR A 42 -1.17 -9.08 -13.17
N LYS A 43 -0.34 -9.28 -14.20
CA LYS A 43 -0.58 -8.76 -15.57
C LYS A 43 -1.80 -9.36 -16.27
N LYS A 44 -2.32 -10.48 -15.79
CA LYS A 44 -3.47 -11.21 -16.38
C LYS A 44 -4.79 -10.93 -15.64
N ILE A 45 -4.72 -10.23 -14.52
CA ILE A 45 -5.92 -9.91 -13.73
C ILE A 45 -6.77 -8.89 -14.49
N LYS A 46 -8.05 -9.22 -14.67
CA LYS A 46 -9.00 -8.42 -15.44
C LYS A 46 -9.94 -7.60 -14.57
N SER A 47 -10.11 -7.98 -13.32
CA SER A 47 -10.97 -7.25 -12.40
C SER A 47 -10.60 -7.58 -10.95
N GLY A 48 -11.01 -6.74 -10.02
CA GLY A 48 -10.76 -6.98 -8.60
C GLY A 48 -11.06 -5.79 -7.72
N GLU A 49 -10.69 -5.95 -6.46
CA GLU A 49 -10.74 -4.91 -5.45
C GLU A 49 -9.44 -4.90 -4.66
N SER A 50 -8.88 -3.72 -4.43
CA SER A 50 -7.78 -3.50 -3.49
C SER A 50 -8.22 -2.52 -2.41
N SER A 51 -7.81 -2.77 -1.17
CA SER A 51 -8.05 -1.88 -0.02
C SER A 51 -6.71 -1.58 0.63
N THR A 52 -6.23 -0.36 0.48
CA THR A 52 -4.95 0.09 1.02
C THR A 52 -5.17 1.05 2.18
N THR A 53 -4.51 0.78 3.31
CA THR A 53 -4.39 1.70 4.43
C THR A 53 -2.92 2.06 4.59
N SER A 54 -2.62 3.36 4.51
CA SER A 54 -1.29 3.90 4.74
C SER A 54 -1.30 4.79 5.98
N ILE A 55 -0.37 4.56 6.88
CA ILE A 55 -0.16 5.37 8.07
C ILE A 55 1.25 5.94 7.97
N ALA A 56 1.38 7.25 8.13
CA ALA A 56 2.67 7.93 8.18
C ALA A 56 2.76 8.78 9.46
N GLU A 57 3.87 8.66 10.16
CA GLU A 57 4.18 9.41 11.36
C GLU A 57 5.53 10.09 11.19
N MET A 58 5.64 11.35 11.63
CA MET A 58 6.89 12.11 11.62
C MET A 58 7.24 12.48 13.06
N VAL A 59 8.28 11.85 13.60
CA VAL A 59 8.72 12.12 14.98
C VAL A 59 9.63 13.33 14.99
N THR A 60 9.24 14.35 15.77
CA THR A 60 10.03 15.54 16.05
C THR A 60 10.31 15.63 17.55
N ASP A 61 11.13 16.59 17.99
CA ASP A 61 11.43 16.79 19.42
C ASP A 61 10.17 17.11 20.25
N ASN A 62 9.13 17.69 19.65
CA ASN A 62 7.98 18.21 20.37
C ASN A 62 6.64 17.55 20.00
N SER A 63 6.59 16.75 18.95
CA SER A 63 5.34 16.16 18.45
C SER A 63 5.58 14.94 17.58
N THR A 64 4.55 14.14 17.43
CA THR A 64 4.53 13.00 16.48
C THR A 64 3.25 13.09 15.65
N PRO A 65 3.21 14.02 14.69
CA PRO A 65 2.06 14.13 13.80
C PRO A 65 1.86 12.85 12.98
N LYS A 66 0.61 12.45 12.88
CA LYS A 66 0.19 11.24 12.19
C LYS A 66 -0.79 11.58 11.07
N SER A 67 -0.64 10.91 9.96
CA SER A 67 -1.65 10.88 8.89
C SER A 67 -2.04 9.45 8.57
N GLU A 68 -3.31 9.26 8.24
CA GLU A 68 -3.85 7.99 7.77
C GLU A 68 -4.60 8.22 6.46
N THR A 69 -4.28 7.42 5.46
CA THR A 69 -4.96 7.40 4.16
C THR A 69 -5.54 6.02 3.94
N LYS A 70 -6.82 5.97 3.57
CA LYS A 70 -7.49 4.73 3.13
C LYS A 70 -7.95 4.89 1.70
N ILE A 71 -7.61 3.93 0.84
CA ILE A 71 -8.03 3.90 -0.55
C ILE A 71 -8.62 2.52 -0.83
N VAL A 72 -9.86 2.51 -1.31
CA VAL A 72 -10.49 1.29 -1.84
C VAL A 72 -10.68 1.48 -3.34
N THR A 73 -10.10 0.60 -4.13
CA THR A 73 -10.21 0.61 -5.59
C THR A 73 -10.91 -0.66 -6.05
N THR A 74 -12.02 -0.52 -6.76
CA THR A 74 -12.68 -1.59 -7.49
C THR A 74 -12.49 -1.33 -8.98
N PHE A 75 -12.10 -2.35 -9.75
CA PHE A 75 -11.73 -2.14 -11.15
C PHE A 75 -12.17 -3.27 -12.06
N THR A 76 -12.36 -2.92 -13.33
CA THR A 76 -12.36 -3.82 -14.51
C THR A 76 -11.38 -3.27 -15.54
N THR A 77 -10.80 -4.15 -16.38
CA THR A 77 -9.87 -3.75 -17.45
C THR A 77 -10.49 -3.82 -18.84
N ASP A 78 -11.64 -4.45 -18.99
CA ASP A 78 -12.37 -4.59 -20.25
C ASP A 78 -13.89 -4.63 -19.99
N PRO A 79 -14.62 -3.52 -20.15
CA PRO A 79 -14.08 -2.16 -20.34
C PRO A 79 -13.26 -1.67 -19.14
N ALA A 80 -12.30 -0.77 -19.40
CA ALA A 80 -11.47 -0.20 -18.35
C ALA A 80 -12.25 0.84 -17.55
N VAL A 81 -12.67 0.46 -16.34
CA VAL A 81 -13.37 1.34 -15.40
C VAL A 81 -12.80 1.13 -14.00
N TYR A 82 -12.51 2.23 -13.32
CA TYR A 82 -12.00 2.22 -11.95
C TYR A 82 -12.94 3.05 -11.07
N LYS A 83 -13.33 2.48 -9.94
CA LYS A 83 -13.99 3.19 -8.84
C LYS A 83 -13.03 3.27 -7.70
N ILE A 84 -12.74 4.47 -7.22
CA ILE A 84 -11.79 4.74 -6.15
C ILE A 84 -12.52 5.53 -5.08
N SER A 85 -12.45 5.06 -3.82
CA SER A 85 -12.94 5.79 -2.66
C SER A 85 -11.76 6.05 -1.73
N GLY A 86 -11.42 7.33 -1.53
CA GLY A 86 -10.32 7.78 -0.71
C GLY A 86 -10.78 8.52 0.54
N THR A 87 -10.11 8.27 1.67
CA THR A 87 -10.23 9.09 2.88
C THR A 87 -8.84 9.45 3.37
N VAL A 88 -8.67 10.70 3.79
CA VAL A 88 -7.45 11.18 4.44
C VAL A 88 -7.83 11.76 5.79
N SER A 89 -7.08 11.41 6.83
CA SER A 89 -7.15 12.03 8.14
C SER A 89 -5.75 12.41 8.61
N SER A 90 -5.63 13.55 9.30
CA SER A 90 -4.35 14.03 9.82
C SER A 90 -4.55 14.75 11.14
N ASP A 91 -3.64 14.50 12.09
CA ASP A 91 -3.61 15.19 13.40
C ASP A 91 -3.04 16.61 13.30
N ASN A 92 -2.47 16.96 12.15
CA ASN A 92 -1.64 18.15 11.96
C ASN A 92 -2.41 19.31 11.38
N VAL A 93 -3.41 19.74 11.56
CA VAL A 93 -4.07 20.98 11.06
C VAL A 93 -5.56 20.72 10.82
N GLY A 94 -6.35 21.48 11.49
CA GLY A 94 -7.80 21.50 11.34
C GLY A 94 -8.23 21.38 9.88
N ASP A 95 -9.32 20.67 9.62
CA ASP A 95 -10.02 20.52 8.35
C ASP A 95 -9.36 19.77 7.19
N ASN A 96 -8.22 19.11 7.38
CA ASN A 96 -7.62 18.27 6.33
C ASN A 96 -8.21 16.84 6.24
N ASN A 97 -9.24 16.56 7.00
CA ASN A 97 -9.99 15.31 6.87
C ASN A 97 -10.95 15.44 5.69
N TYR A 98 -10.69 14.70 4.63
CA TYR A 98 -11.59 14.71 3.48
C TYR A 98 -11.84 13.29 2.97
N LYS A 99 -12.95 13.16 2.27
CA LYS A 99 -13.30 11.96 1.54
C LYS A 99 -13.57 12.35 0.09
N GLU A 100 -13.14 11.51 -0.83
CA GLU A 100 -13.49 11.64 -2.25
C GLU A 100 -13.87 10.29 -2.85
N ASP A 101 -14.78 10.34 -3.80
CA ASP A 101 -15.14 9.23 -4.66
C ASP A 101 -14.79 9.61 -6.10
N ILE A 102 -14.06 8.74 -6.78
CA ILE A 102 -13.54 8.96 -8.13
C ILE A 102 -13.96 7.80 -9.03
N TYR A 103 -14.38 8.10 -10.24
CA TYR A 103 -14.53 7.12 -11.30
C TYR A 103 -13.66 7.53 -12.47
N LEU A 104 -12.90 6.58 -12.99
CA LEU A 104 -12.09 6.76 -14.22
C LEU A 104 -12.68 5.87 -15.29
N LYS A 105 -13.09 6.46 -16.41
CA LYS A 105 -13.65 5.76 -17.56
C LYS A 105 -13.40 6.57 -18.83
N ASP A 106 -12.97 5.89 -19.88
CA ASP A 106 -12.79 6.49 -21.22
C ASP A 106 -11.99 7.81 -21.16
N ASP A 107 -10.83 7.80 -20.50
CA ASP A 107 -9.96 8.96 -20.24
C ASP A 107 -10.64 10.15 -19.53
N THR A 108 -11.75 9.92 -18.90
CA THR A 108 -12.48 10.91 -18.10
C THR A 108 -12.45 10.55 -16.63
N ALA A 109 -12.08 11.51 -15.80
CA ALA A 109 -12.19 11.45 -14.35
C ALA A 109 -13.49 12.13 -13.89
N TYR A 110 -14.29 11.41 -13.12
CA TYR A 110 -15.46 11.93 -12.39
C TYR A 110 -15.09 11.95 -10.92
N VAL A 111 -15.19 13.10 -10.28
CA VAL A 111 -14.74 13.29 -8.90
C VAL A 111 -15.86 13.92 -8.06
N LYS A 112 -16.13 13.35 -6.90
CA LYS A 112 -16.99 13.91 -5.86
C LYS A 112 -16.22 14.02 -4.56
N LYS A 113 -16.07 15.24 -4.07
CA LYS A 113 -15.44 15.51 -2.76
C LYS A 113 -16.53 15.60 -1.69
N SER A 114 -16.22 15.20 -0.46
CA SER A 114 -17.16 15.33 0.69
C SER A 114 -17.58 16.76 0.98
N THR A 115 -16.83 17.74 0.50
CA THR A 115 -17.12 19.19 0.63
C THR A 115 -18.03 19.72 -0.48
N SER A 116 -18.44 18.88 -1.46
CA SER A 116 -19.29 19.26 -2.59
C SER A 116 -20.49 18.32 -2.72
N SER A 117 -21.66 18.86 -3.07
CA SER A 117 -22.85 18.07 -3.44
C SER A 117 -22.72 17.49 -4.84
N ASP A 118 -21.95 18.13 -5.71
CA ASP A 118 -21.95 17.89 -7.14
C ASP A 118 -20.74 17.04 -7.57
N TRP A 119 -20.96 16.23 -8.59
CA TRP A 119 -19.90 15.59 -9.34
C TRP A 119 -19.23 16.60 -10.27
N THR A 120 -17.93 16.54 -10.33
CA THR A 120 -17.14 17.21 -11.38
C THR A 120 -16.59 16.16 -12.35
N LYS A 121 -16.35 16.55 -13.61
CA LYS A 121 -15.69 15.69 -14.58
C LYS A 121 -14.62 16.46 -15.33
N SER A 122 -13.58 15.77 -15.76
CA SER A 122 -12.55 16.33 -16.61
C SER A 122 -11.96 15.25 -17.51
N SER A 123 -11.77 15.59 -18.79
CA SER A 123 -11.00 14.79 -19.74
C SER A 123 -9.65 15.45 -20.06
N ASN A 124 -9.25 16.46 -19.29
CA ASN A 124 -7.94 17.09 -19.44
C ASN A 124 -6.84 16.12 -18.97
N PRO A 125 -5.85 15.78 -19.83
CA PRO A 125 -4.77 14.86 -19.46
C PRO A 125 -3.99 15.28 -18.21
N THR A 126 -3.82 16.59 -17.96
CA THR A 126 -3.17 17.08 -16.73
C THR A 126 -3.95 16.70 -15.46
N VAL A 127 -5.28 16.66 -15.54
CA VAL A 127 -6.14 16.25 -14.43
C VAL A 127 -6.20 14.74 -14.32
N THR A 128 -6.41 14.02 -15.43
CA THR A 128 -6.59 12.56 -15.41
C THR A 128 -5.30 11.83 -15.05
N SER A 129 -4.13 12.33 -15.46
CA SER A 129 -2.83 11.74 -15.10
C SER A 129 -2.56 11.73 -13.60
N GLN A 130 -3.20 12.62 -12.83
CA GLN A 130 -3.10 12.58 -11.36
C GLN A 130 -3.63 11.28 -10.77
N TYR A 131 -4.47 10.54 -11.49
CA TYR A 131 -5.04 9.28 -11.05
C TYR A 131 -4.39 8.05 -11.68
N ASP A 132 -3.48 8.22 -12.65
CA ASP A 132 -2.80 7.10 -13.32
C ASP A 132 -1.97 6.31 -12.32
N TYR A 133 -1.35 7.00 -11.35
CA TYR A 133 -0.60 6.31 -10.29
C TYR A 133 -1.47 5.30 -9.51
N ILE A 134 -2.78 5.54 -9.35
CA ILE A 134 -3.67 4.60 -8.65
C ILE A 134 -3.86 3.33 -9.47
N LYS A 135 -4.05 3.47 -10.79
CA LYS A 135 -4.17 2.32 -11.70
C LYS A 135 -2.90 1.48 -11.68
N ASP A 136 -1.73 2.12 -11.77
CA ASP A 136 -0.42 1.47 -11.82
C ASP A 136 -0.05 0.81 -10.48
N ASN A 137 -0.67 1.25 -9.37
CA ASN A 137 -0.34 0.79 -8.03
C ASN A 137 -1.36 -0.16 -7.40
N ILE A 138 -2.39 -0.57 -8.12
CA ILE A 138 -3.23 -1.70 -7.68
C ILE A 138 -2.33 -2.94 -7.48
N PHE A 139 -1.45 -3.22 -8.44
CA PHE A 139 -0.41 -4.24 -8.33
C PHE A 139 0.95 -3.61 -8.66
N PRO A 140 1.65 -3.01 -7.68
CA PRO A 140 2.81 -2.17 -7.92
C PRO A 140 3.99 -2.97 -8.47
N GLN A 141 4.12 -3.00 -9.80
CA GLN A 141 5.14 -3.80 -10.51
C GLN A 141 6.55 -3.44 -10.09
N LYS A 142 6.86 -2.13 -9.92
CA LYS A 142 8.19 -1.66 -9.46
C LYS A 142 8.55 -2.23 -8.08
N VAL A 143 7.57 -2.32 -7.17
CA VAL A 143 7.76 -2.89 -5.83
C VAL A 143 8.00 -4.39 -5.90
N LEU A 144 7.20 -5.11 -6.71
CA LEU A 144 7.38 -6.54 -6.90
C LEU A 144 8.73 -6.88 -7.54
N GLU A 145 9.20 -6.08 -8.49
CA GLU A 145 10.55 -6.24 -9.07
C GLU A 145 11.65 -5.95 -8.04
N ALA A 146 11.49 -4.95 -7.16
CA ALA A 146 12.42 -4.70 -6.06
C ALA A 146 12.46 -5.88 -5.06
N TYR A 147 11.30 -6.48 -4.74
CA TYR A 147 11.23 -7.70 -3.93
C TYR A 147 11.96 -8.86 -4.63
N LYS A 148 11.75 -9.05 -5.92
CA LYS A 148 12.38 -10.10 -6.71
C LYS A 148 13.90 -9.97 -6.76
N LYS A 149 14.44 -8.78 -6.95
CA LYS A 149 15.90 -8.54 -6.91
C LYS A 149 16.50 -8.95 -5.56
N ASN A 150 15.76 -8.82 -4.47
CA ASN A 150 16.15 -9.17 -3.12
C ASN A 150 15.57 -10.52 -2.66
N ALA A 151 15.09 -11.37 -3.57
CA ALA A 151 14.35 -12.58 -3.26
C ALA A 151 15.08 -13.54 -2.32
N LYS A 152 16.40 -13.66 -2.44
CA LYS A 152 17.23 -14.52 -1.58
C LYS A 152 17.16 -14.20 -0.09
N ASP A 153 16.76 -12.98 0.26
CA ASP A 153 16.68 -12.51 1.64
C ASP A 153 15.26 -12.70 2.22
N PHE A 154 14.30 -13.08 1.38
CA PHE A 154 12.96 -13.42 1.82
C PHE A 154 12.91 -14.86 2.36
N LYS A 155 12.21 -15.04 3.48
CA LYS A 155 11.80 -16.35 3.98
C LYS A 155 10.42 -16.67 3.41
N VAL A 156 10.21 -17.95 3.05
CA VAL A 156 8.90 -18.44 2.61
C VAL A 156 8.38 -19.44 3.61
N THR A 157 7.13 -19.23 4.04
CA THR A 157 6.34 -20.18 4.81
C THR A 157 5.02 -20.44 4.09
N GLU A 158 4.29 -21.46 4.56
CA GLU A 158 2.94 -21.72 4.10
C GLU A 158 1.97 -21.54 5.26
N GLU A 159 0.99 -20.65 5.10
CA GLU A 159 -0.02 -20.35 6.09
C GLU A 159 -1.41 -20.38 5.45
N ASN A 160 -2.34 -21.15 6.00
CA ASN A 160 -3.72 -21.24 5.50
C ASN A 160 -3.83 -21.54 3.99
N GLY A 161 -2.94 -22.36 3.47
CA GLY A 161 -2.92 -22.73 2.04
C GLY A 161 -2.30 -21.68 1.11
N ASN A 162 -1.72 -20.60 1.64
CA ASN A 162 -1.04 -19.55 0.88
C ASN A 162 0.47 -19.61 1.08
N TYR A 163 1.22 -19.07 0.13
CA TYR A 163 2.63 -18.73 0.35
C TYR A 163 2.73 -17.39 1.07
N VAL A 164 3.57 -17.34 2.10
CA VAL A 164 3.85 -16.14 2.86
C VAL A 164 5.34 -15.83 2.73
N LEU A 165 5.66 -14.72 2.08
CA LEU A 165 7.01 -14.22 1.94
C LEU A 165 7.25 -13.14 2.99
N THR A 166 8.30 -13.27 3.79
CA THR A 166 8.66 -12.30 4.82
C THR A 166 10.09 -11.84 4.65
N TYR A 167 10.29 -10.54 4.85
CA TYR A 167 11.60 -9.91 4.92
C TYR A 167 11.66 -9.02 6.16
N SER A 168 12.82 -8.98 6.82
CA SER A 168 13.11 -8.03 7.88
C SER A 168 14.59 -7.70 7.83
N GLY A 169 14.92 -6.39 7.82
CA GLY A 169 16.33 -5.98 7.76
C GLY A 169 16.50 -4.46 7.82
N THR A 170 17.78 -4.07 7.92
CA THR A 170 18.23 -2.67 7.99
C THR A 170 19.32 -2.39 6.96
N ASP A 171 19.55 -3.30 6.00
CA ASP A 171 20.54 -3.10 4.94
C ASP A 171 20.20 -1.85 4.13
N ASN A 172 21.13 -0.89 4.09
CA ASN A 172 20.88 0.43 3.52
C ASN A 172 20.53 0.37 2.03
N SER A 173 21.23 -0.46 1.26
CA SER A 173 21.03 -0.55 -0.19
C SER A 173 19.66 -1.13 -0.53
N LYS A 174 19.27 -2.25 0.12
CA LYS A 174 17.98 -2.91 -0.07
C LYS A 174 16.82 -2.05 0.43
N PHE A 175 17.02 -1.41 1.58
CA PHE A 175 16.06 -0.47 2.13
C PHE A 175 15.76 0.64 1.12
N LYS A 176 16.81 1.32 0.64
CA LYS A 176 16.65 2.41 -0.34
C LYS A 176 15.95 1.93 -1.60
N GLU A 177 16.36 0.80 -2.18
CA GLU A 177 15.73 0.26 -3.37
C GLU A 177 14.24 -0.01 -3.18
N ILE A 178 13.86 -0.70 -2.09
CA ILE A 178 12.47 -1.07 -1.83
C ILE A 178 11.63 0.16 -1.46
N ILE A 179 12.13 1.04 -0.60
CA ILE A 179 11.40 2.25 -0.19
C ILE A 179 11.24 3.22 -1.36
N THR A 180 12.28 3.41 -2.18
CA THR A 180 12.15 4.22 -3.41
C THR A 180 11.08 3.65 -4.33
N ALA A 181 11.06 2.33 -4.54
CA ALA A 181 10.01 1.71 -5.35
C ALA A 181 8.60 1.91 -4.76
N LEU A 182 8.45 1.81 -3.42
CA LEU A 182 7.19 2.06 -2.72
C LEU A 182 6.75 3.52 -2.83
N LEU A 183 7.63 4.46 -2.58
CA LEU A 183 7.30 5.89 -2.56
C LEU A 183 7.10 6.45 -3.97
N ASN A 184 7.87 6.00 -4.96
CA ASN A 184 7.65 6.35 -6.37
C ASN A 184 6.36 5.73 -6.92
N SER A 185 5.85 4.66 -6.31
CA SER A 185 4.54 4.13 -6.65
C SER A 185 3.38 5.01 -6.16
N THR A 186 3.62 5.97 -5.29
CA THR A 186 2.60 6.88 -4.75
C THR A 186 2.62 8.27 -5.38
N ARG A 187 3.58 8.57 -6.28
CA ARG A 187 3.76 9.89 -6.91
C ARG A 187 4.40 9.79 -8.30
N ASN A 188 4.03 10.72 -9.17
CA ASN A 188 4.54 10.81 -10.55
C ASN A 188 5.85 11.60 -10.72
N ASP A 189 6.60 11.93 -9.66
CA ASP A 189 7.72 12.84 -9.75
C ASP A 189 9.07 12.12 -9.74
N ASP A 190 9.79 12.18 -10.85
CA ASP A 190 11.20 11.77 -10.97
C ASP A 190 12.15 12.65 -10.12
N GLU A 191 11.69 13.79 -9.61
CA GLU A 191 12.48 14.74 -8.81
C GLU A 191 12.77 14.26 -7.37
N GLN A 192 12.22 13.13 -6.93
CA GLN A 192 12.34 12.69 -5.55
C GLN A 192 13.52 11.75 -5.24
N GLU A 193 14.30 11.32 -6.23
CA GLU A 193 15.50 10.52 -5.93
C GLU A 193 16.47 11.22 -4.98
N ASP A 194 16.53 12.56 -5.05
CA ASP A 194 17.40 13.35 -4.18
C ASP A 194 16.94 13.39 -2.71
N LEU A 195 15.64 13.28 -2.45
CA LEU A 195 15.10 13.28 -1.08
C LEU A 195 15.49 12.03 -0.27
N TYR A 196 15.80 10.92 -0.96
CA TYR A 196 16.11 9.65 -0.30
C TYR A 196 17.61 9.32 -0.27
N LYS A 197 18.48 10.22 -0.76
CA LYS A 197 19.93 9.99 -0.78
C LYS A 197 20.53 9.87 0.62
N ASP A 198 20.07 10.72 1.54
CA ASP A 198 20.63 10.89 2.87
C ASP A 198 19.80 10.24 3.97
N ILE A 199 18.95 9.27 3.63
CA ILE A 199 18.17 8.54 4.63
C ILE A 199 19.05 7.51 5.35
N GLU A 200 18.84 7.42 6.66
CA GLU A 200 19.39 6.37 7.52
C GLU A 200 18.29 5.35 7.83
N PRO A 201 18.35 4.15 7.25
CA PRO A 201 17.39 3.09 7.55
C PRO A 201 17.42 2.69 9.02
N LYS A 202 16.26 2.51 9.62
CA LYS A 202 16.11 1.98 10.98
C LYS A 202 15.42 0.62 10.98
N GLU A 203 14.41 0.44 10.14
CA GLU A 203 13.64 -0.79 10.07
C GLU A 203 12.94 -0.92 8.72
N LEU A 204 12.93 -2.15 8.18
CA LEU A 204 12.05 -2.54 7.08
C LEU A 204 11.53 -3.96 7.36
N GLN A 205 10.22 -4.09 7.43
CA GLN A 205 9.54 -5.38 7.53
C GLN A 205 8.52 -5.49 6.39
N ILE A 206 8.52 -6.63 5.73
CA ILE A 206 7.60 -6.94 4.63
C ILE A 206 6.98 -8.30 4.91
N LYS A 207 5.66 -8.37 4.77
CA LYS A 207 4.91 -9.62 4.66
C LYS A 207 4.07 -9.56 3.39
N TYR A 208 4.32 -10.48 2.47
CA TYR A 208 3.60 -10.58 1.22
C TYR A 208 2.97 -11.97 1.09
N VAL A 209 1.66 -12.00 0.92
CA VAL A 209 0.86 -13.22 0.91
C VAL A 209 0.27 -13.42 -0.48
N VAL A 210 0.48 -14.61 -1.03
CA VAL A 210 -0.08 -15.01 -2.33
C VAL A 210 -0.68 -16.41 -2.24
N THR A 211 -1.71 -16.67 -3.03
CA THR A 211 -2.31 -18.01 -3.14
C THR A 211 -1.32 -19.01 -3.77
N LYS A 212 -1.67 -20.30 -3.78
CA LYS A 212 -0.91 -21.33 -4.50
C LYS A 212 -0.88 -21.09 -6.02
N ASP A 213 -1.84 -20.34 -6.55
CA ASP A 213 -1.90 -19.91 -7.95
C ASP A 213 -1.22 -18.55 -8.17
N PHE A 214 -0.41 -18.08 -7.19
CA PHE A 214 0.37 -16.85 -7.26
C PHE A 214 -0.46 -15.57 -7.41
N THR A 215 -1.71 -15.59 -6.96
CA THR A 215 -2.57 -14.40 -6.90
C THR A 215 -2.31 -13.65 -5.61
N PRO A 216 -2.08 -12.33 -5.63
CA PRO A 216 -1.92 -11.53 -4.43
C PRO A 216 -3.15 -11.61 -3.52
N VAL A 217 -2.91 -11.73 -2.20
CA VAL A 217 -3.93 -11.74 -1.16
C VAL A 217 -3.74 -10.54 -0.24
N ARG A 218 -2.49 -10.28 0.18
CA ARG A 218 -2.17 -9.21 1.11
C ARG A 218 -0.72 -8.79 0.99
N SER A 219 -0.48 -7.49 1.17
CA SER A 219 0.84 -6.89 1.35
C SER A 219 0.86 -6.06 2.61
N GLU A 220 1.84 -6.28 3.47
CA GLU A 220 2.07 -5.47 4.66
C GLU A 220 3.53 -5.00 4.63
N THR A 221 3.74 -3.69 4.72
CA THR A 221 5.07 -3.10 4.79
C THR A 221 5.11 -2.13 5.96
N LYS A 222 6.10 -2.31 6.84
CA LYS A 222 6.45 -1.36 7.89
C LYS A 222 7.86 -0.91 7.67
N PHE A 223 8.09 0.38 7.78
CA PHE A 223 9.42 0.95 7.64
C PHE A 223 9.62 2.15 8.55
N SER A 224 10.86 2.39 8.90
CA SER A 224 11.28 3.63 9.54
C SER A 224 12.67 4.03 9.08
N PHE A 225 12.89 5.32 8.99
CA PHE A 225 14.19 5.91 8.64
C PHE A 225 14.33 7.29 9.25
N SER A 226 15.56 7.76 9.41
CA SER A 226 15.86 9.15 9.77
C SER A 226 16.36 9.92 8.55
N ALA A 227 15.97 11.18 8.46
CA ALA A 227 16.48 12.15 7.51
C ALA A 227 16.43 13.55 8.16
N ASN A 228 17.49 14.34 8.07
CA ASN A 228 17.57 15.69 8.58
C ASN A 228 17.11 15.85 10.05
N ASN A 229 17.55 14.94 10.93
CA ASN A 229 17.16 14.85 12.35
C ASN A 229 15.68 14.56 12.63
N LEU A 230 14.91 14.19 11.60
CA LEU A 230 13.55 13.71 11.74
C LEU A 230 13.51 12.19 11.60
N THR A 231 12.61 11.54 12.32
CA THR A 231 12.35 10.13 12.13
C THR A 231 10.97 9.95 11.49
N PHE A 232 10.94 9.22 10.39
CA PHE A 232 9.74 8.85 9.66
C PHE A 232 9.41 7.39 9.93
N ILE A 233 8.13 7.13 10.24
CA ILE A 233 7.60 5.78 10.45
C ILE A 233 6.43 5.60 9.49
N GLY A 234 6.43 4.52 8.72
CA GLY A 234 5.38 4.22 7.77
C GLY A 234 4.86 2.80 7.91
N THR A 235 3.58 2.65 7.70
CA THR A 235 2.92 1.35 7.55
C THR A 235 1.99 1.40 6.34
N ILE A 236 2.13 0.44 5.43
CA ILE A 236 1.26 0.30 4.26
C ILE A 236 0.71 -1.12 4.27
N ASN A 237 -0.60 -1.24 4.35
CA ASN A 237 -1.31 -2.52 4.29
C ASN A 237 -2.26 -2.50 3.10
N THR A 238 -2.16 -3.50 2.24
CA THR A 238 -3.06 -3.68 1.09
C THR A 238 -3.66 -5.07 1.13
N ASP A 239 -4.97 -5.15 1.15
CA ASP A 239 -5.74 -6.39 0.97
C ASP A 239 -6.28 -6.44 -0.46
N TYR A 240 -6.18 -7.61 -1.09
CA TYR A 240 -6.69 -7.89 -2.44
C TYR A 240 -7.85 -8.86 -2.35
N SER A 241 -8.95 -8.55 -3.02
CA SER A 241 -10.16 -9.36 -3.01
C SER A 241 -10.88 -9.33 -4.36
N LYS A 242 -11.84 -10.23 -4.53
CA LYS A 242 -12.70 -10.31 -5.72
C LYS A 242 -11.90 -10.40 -7.04
N ILE A 243 -10.70 -10.97 -7.01
CA ILE A 243 -9.84 -11.07 -8.19
C ILE A 243 -10.53 -11.88 -9.27
N ASN A 244 -10.65 -11.29 -10.47
CA ASN A 244 -11.37 -11.81 -11.64
C ASN A 244 -12.85 -12.17 -11.36
N SER A 245 -13.47 -11.56 -10.35
CA SER A 245 -14.87 -11.82 -9.98
C SER A 245 -15.73 -10.55 -9.85
N VAL A 246 -15.19 -9.39 -10.21
CA VAL A 246 -15.99 -8.17 -10.40
C VAL A 246 -16.55 -8.21 -11.83
N ASN A 247 -17.87 -8.26 -11.95
CA ASN A 247 -18.53 -8.36 -13.27
C ASN A 247 -18.56 -7.01 -13.99
N GLU A 248 -18.85 -5.95 -13.26
CA GLU A 248 -18.98 -4.60 -13.83
C GLU A 248 -18.70 -3.54 -12.76
N VAL A 249 -18.11 -2.43 -13.18
CA VAL A 249 -18.03 -1.18 -12.42
C VAL A 249 -18.81 -0.12 -13.18
N SER A 250 -19.94 0.31 -12.64
CA SER A 250 -20.85 1.29 -13.29
C SER A 250 -20.67 2.67 -12.66
N LEU A 251 -20.74 3.73 -13.48
CA LEU A 251 -20.82 5.08 -12.99
C LEU A 251 -22.18 5.33 -12.34
N PRO A 252 -22.24 6.10 -11.23
CA PRO A 252 -23.51 6.56 -10.67
C PRO A 252 -24.30 7.42 -11.66
N ASP A 253 -25.62 7.36 -11.61
CA ASP A 253 -26.49 8.15 -12.50
C ASP A 253 -26.26 9.66 -12.35
N GLU A 254 -25.87 10.11 -11.18
CA GLU A 254 -25.58 11.50 -10.86
C GLU A 254 -24.40 12.06 -11.68
N THR A 255 -23.50 11.21 -12.15
CA THR A 255 -22.36 11.63 -13.01
C THR A 255 -22.81 12.16 -14.38
N LYS A 256 -24.05 11.86 -14.80
CA LYS A 256 -24.63 12.42 -16.04
C LYS A 256 -24.74 13.93 -15.98
N ASN A 257 -24.89 14.50 -14.78
CA ASN A 257 -25.00 15.93 -14.54
C ASN A 257 -23.68 16.53 -14.01
N ALA A 258 -22.55 15.81 -14.13
CA ALA A 258 -21.27 16.28 -13.63
C ALA A 258 -20.83 17.58 -14.33
N VAL A 259 -20.35 18.53 -13.51
CA VAL A 259 -19.86 19.82 -13.98
C VAL A 259 -18.50 19.63 -14.63
N GLU A 260 -18.33 20.15 -15.87
CA GLU A 260 -17.05 20.10 -16.56
C GLU A 260 -16.04 21.02 -15.87
N VAL A 261 -14.83 20.52 -15.63
CA VAL A 261 -13.71 21.28 -15.06
C VAL A 261 -12.59 21.29 -16.10
N THR A 262 -12.34 22.49 -16.64
CA THR A 262 -11.16 22.76 -17.46
C THR A 262 -10.04 23.17 -16.50
N GLY A 263 -9.09 22.29 -16.21
CA GLY A 263 -7.96 22.53 -15.32
C GLY A 263 -7.02 23.62 -15.78
#